data_ed9bf0dd359ce2f7eb0a5957f9907a64
#
_entry.id   ed9bf0dd359ce2f7eb0a5957f9907a64
#
_cell.length_a   1.000
_cell.length_b   1.000
_cell.length_c   1.000
_cell.angle_alpha   90.00
_cell.angle_beta   90.00
_cell.angle_gamma   90.00
#
_symmetry.space_group_name_H-M   'P 1'
#
loop_
_entity.id
_entity.type
_entity.pdbx_description
1 polymer ?
#
loop_
_entity_poly.entity_id
_entity_poly.type
_entity_poly.pdbx_seq_one_letter_code
_entity_poly.pdbx_strand_id
1 'polypeptide(L)'
;MFREILQKTQTELYDYLIDKLKEKGYDNIITTAGKYEFIASKGTIPIVLVAHLDTVFKEGNRSQMLIYHDSEQGVWWSPNGLGADDRAGVYMILQILEQTNLRPHILFTTDEESKATGASAVCGKKQELFGDISYIIELDRQGYRECVFYECDNPEFEKFIEGFGFTTQSGTFTDISIICPDWEVAGVNLSVGYIYEHSRIEHFYEAMWKDTYKKVVKMLETKCDRVWKYIPKEYDTQSDIYEKLMKIYNNSQKEKKSNGKGSKC
;
A
#
# COMPACT_ATOMS: atom_id res chain seq x y z
N MET A 1 6.34 7.63 16.49
CA MET A 1 6.50 6.79 15.28
C MET A 1 5.88 7.42 14.05
N PHE A 2 4.54 7.66 13.92
CA PHE A 2 3.96 8.15 12.66
C PHE A 2 4.60 9.46 12.17
N ARG A 3 4.70 10.49 13.02
CA ARG A 3 5.43 11.74 12.70
C ARG A 3 6.85 11.51 12.21
N GLU A 4 7.56 10.60 12.82
CA GLU A 4 8.94 10.26 12.44
C GLU A 4 9.01 9.64 11.03
N ILE A 5 8.06 8.74 10.70
CA ILE A 5 7.94 8.13 9.36
C ILE A 5 7.65 9.22 8.31
N LEU A 6 6.71 10.13 8.60
CA LEU A 6 6.35 11.24 7.71
C LEU A 6 7.52 12.19 7.43
N GLN A 7 8.46 12.33 8.37
CA GLN A 7 9.60 13.24 8.27
C GLN A 7 10.85 12.63 7.63
N LYS A 8 10.81 11.36 7.24
CA LYS A 8 11.93 10.71 6.55
C LYS A 8 11.79 10.83 5.03
N THR A 9 12.91 11.02 4.34
CA THR A 9 13.00 10.78 2.90
C THR A 9 12.79 9.29 2.61
N GLN A 10 12.52 8.92 1.35
CA GLN A 10 12.41 7.51 0.95
C GLN A 10 13.65 6.71 1.40
N THR A 11 14.85 7.22 1.15
CA THR A 11 16.11 6.54 1.51
C THR A 11 16.27 6.41 3.02
N GLU A 12 16.02 7.49 3.79
CA GLU A 12 16.08 7.43 5.26
C GLU A 12 15.05 6.46 5.85
N LEU A 13 13.86 6.38 5.25
CA LEU A 13 12.84 5.42 5.66
C LEU A 13 13.24 3.98 5.32
N TYR A 14 13.82 3.78 4.15
CA TYR A 14 14.34 2.49 3.73
C TYR A 14 15.34 1.92 4.76
N ASP A 15 16.35 2.69 5.11
CA ASP A 15 17.36 2.26 6.10
C ASP A 15 16.74 2.05 7.48
N TYR A 16 15.85 2.94 7.92
CA TYR A 16 15.12 2.83 9.18
C TYR A 16 14.29 1.53 9.26
N LEU A 17 13.64 1.14 8.17
CA LEU A 17 12.81 -0.07 8.14
C LEU A 17 13.63 -1.35 8.20
N ILE A 18 14.80 -1.40 7.61
CA ILE A 18 15.73 -2.53 7.75
C ILE A 18 16.06 -2.77 9.22
N ASP A 19 16.38 -1.70 9.96
CA ASP A 19 16.69 -1.82 11.38
C ASP A 19 15.47 -2.21 12.20
N LYS A 20 14.29 -1.66 11.90
CA LYS A 20 13.03 -2.04 12.56
C LYS A 20 12.66 -3.50 12.33
N LEU A 21 12.84 -4.02 11.14
CA LEU A 21 12.58 -5.43 10.84
C LEU A 21 13.53 -6.35 11.65
N LYS A 22 14.82 -6.02 11.74
CA LYS A 22 15.79 -6.75 12.58
C LYS A 22 15.38 -6.75 14.06
N GLU A 23 14.99 -5.57 14.60
CA GLU A 23 14.50 -5.44 15.98
C GLU A 23 13.27 -6.34 16.25
N LYS A 24 12.46 -6.64 15.23
CA LYS A 24 11.26 -7.49 15.32
C LYS A 24 11.51 -8.96 14.98
N GLY A 25 12.77 -9.35 14.82
CA GLY A 25 13.18 -10.75 14.62
C GLY A 25 13.04 -11.24 13.18
N TYR A 26 13.11 -10.34 12.22
CA TYR A 26 13.23 -10.71 10.81
C TYR A 26 14.71 -10.87 10.44
N ASP A 27 15.19 -12.11 10.42
CA ASP A 27 16.62 -12.43 10.22
C ASP A 27 17.02 -12.47 8.74
N ASN A 28 16.06 -12.70 7.84
CA ASN A 28 16.29 -12.79 6.41
C ASN A 28 15.66 -11.59 5.69
N ILE A 29 16.39 -10.49 5.62
CA ILE A 29 15.98 -9.28 4.93
C ILE A 29 16.69 -9.25 3.58
N ILE A 30 15.91 -9.30 2.49
CA ILE A 30 16.40 -9.28 1.12
C ILE A 30 16.16 -7.87 0.55
N THR A 31 17.23 -7.30 0.00
CA THR A 31 17.22 -6.00 -0.65
C THR A 31 17.95 -6.06 -1.98
N THR A 32 17.75 -5.08 -2.83
CA THR A 32 18.51 -4.99 -4.08
C THR A 32 19.90 -4.39 -3.80
N ALA A 33 20.95 -5.12 -4.11
CA ALA A 33 22.32 -4.68 -3.87
C ALA A 33 22.65 -3.35 -4.60
N GLY A 34 23.01 -2.33 -3.83
CA GLY A 34 23.39 -1.01 -4.36
C GLY A 34 22.25 -0.18 -4.94
N LYS A 35 20.99 -0.61 -4.72
CA LYS A 35 19.78 0.07 -5.16
C LYS A 35 18.75 0.04 -4.04
N TYR A 36 17.94 1.07 -3.97
CA TYR A 36 16.82 1.17 -3.02
C TYR A 36 15.51 0.83 -3.73
N GLU A 37 15.37 -0.42 -4.23
CA GLU A 37 14.20 -0.81 -5.00
C GLU A 37 13.11 -1.46 -4.14
N PHE A 38 13.48 -2.36 -3.23
CA PHE A 38 12.54 -2.99 -2.31
C PHE A 38 13.23 -3.52 -1.06
N ILE A 39 12.44 -3.75 -0.01
CA ILE A 39 12.82 -4.52 1.19
C ILE A 39 11.83 -5.67 1.31
N ALA A 40 12.31 -6.90 1.27
CA ALA A 40 11.49 -8.09 1.47
C ALA A 40 11.96 -8.87 2.69
N SER A 41 11.04 -9.36 3.51
CA SER A 41 11.40 -10.24 4.61
C SER A 41 10.32 -11.29 4.88
N LYS A 42 10.75 -12.54 4.99
CA LYS A 42 9.90 -13.68 5.20
C LYS A 42 9.54 -13.82 6.68
N GLY A 43 8.26 -13.79 6.99
CA GLY A 43 7.70 -14.09 8.30
C GLY A 43 7.20 -15.54 8.40
N THR A 44 6.37 -15.80 9.40
CA THR A 44 5.78 -17.13 9.66
C THR A 44 4.33 -17.25 9.16
N ILE A 45 3.66 -16.13 8.84
CA ILE A 45 2.30 -16.10 8.31
C ILE A 45 2.41 -15.94 6.79
N PRO A 46 1.83 -16.83 5.97
CA PRO A 46 1.97 -16.83 4.52
C PRO A 46 1.08 -15.78 3.83
N ILE A 47 1.02 -14.59 4.39
CA ILE A 47 0.33 -13.41 3.87
C ILE A 47 1.38 -12.31 3.71
N VAL A 48 1.46 -11.68 2.54
CA VAL A 48 2.39 -10.57 2.28
C VAL A 48 1.67 -9.26 2.57
N LEU A 49 2.23 -8.44 3.45
CA LEU A 49 1.84 -7.05 3.60
C LEU A 49 2.74 -6.17 2.72
N VAL A 50 2.12 -5.31 1.92
CA VAL A 50 2.80 -4.40 0.98
C VAL A 50 2.48 -2.96 1.34
N ALA A 51 3.48 -2.09 1.26
CA ALA A 51 3.36 -0.63 1.34
C ALA A 51 4.52 0.02 0.58
N HIS A 52 4.30 1.17 -0.06
CA HIS A 52 5.38 1.87 -0.74
C HIS A 52 6.03 2.98 0.12
N LEU A 53 7.26 3.37 -0.22
CA LEU A 53 8.07 4.25 0.60
C LEU A 53 8.16 5.69 0.09
N ASP A 54 7.86 5.93 -1.16
CA ASP A 54 7.88 7.27 -1.75
C ASP A 54 6.59 8.05 -1.47
N THR A 55 6.52 9.22 -1.95
CA THR A 55 5.32 10.07 -1.99
C THR A 55 5.45 11.04 -3.17
N VAL A 56 4.35 11.57 -3.70
CA VAL A 56 4.36 12.61 -4.74
C VAL A 56 5.03 13.92 -4.30
N PHE A 57 5.23 14.12 -3.01
CA PHE A 57 5.80 15.36 -2.48
C PHE A 57 7.32 15.33 -2.50
N LYS A 58 7.94 16.52 -2.74
CA LYS A 58 9.39 16.65 -2.79
C LYS A 58 10.04 16.22 -1.48
N GLU A 59 11.05 15.39 -1.58
CA GLU A 59 11.78 14.85 -0.42
C GLU A 59 12.69 15.86 0.30
N GLY A 60 13.10 16.94 -0.37
CA GLY A 60 13.98 17.95 0.21
C GLY A 60 13.37 18.56 1.48
N ASN A 61 14.11 18.52 2.60
CA ASN A 61 13.73 19.06 3.90
C ASN A 61 12.52 18.42 4.60
N ARG A 62 12.23 17.13 4.35
CA ARG A 62 11.15 16.42 5.07
C ARG A 62 11.34 16.47 6.58
N SER A 63 12.55 16.44 7.10
CA SER A 63 12.84 16.57 8.54
C SER A 63 12.35 17.89 9.15
N GLN A 64 12.17 18.94 8.34
CA GLN A 64 11.65 20.25 8.75
C GLN A 64 10.17 20.45 8.38
N MET A 65 9.51 19.41 7.91
CA MET A 65 8.11 19.47 7.49
C MET A 65 7.22 19.84 8.67
N LEU A 66 6.38 20.86 8.48
CA LEU A 66 5.36 21.23 9.44
C LEU A 66 4.23 20.20 9.42
N ILE A 67 4.07 19.48 10.50
CA ILE A 67 2.99 18.50 10.68
C ILE A 67 2.12 18.94 11.83
N TYR A 68 0.84 19.06 11.58
CA TYR A 68 -0.18 19.36 12.58
C TYR A 68 -0.93 18.08 12.96
N HIS A 69 -1.29 17.97 14.21
CA HIS A 69 -2.07 16.87 14.75
C HIS A 69 -3.11 17.41 15.71
N ASP A 70 -4.36 17.29 15.34
CA ASP A 70 -5.48 17.48 16.26
C ASP A 70 -5.70 16.17 17.02
N SER A 71 -5.24 16.10 18.25
CA SER A 71 -5.33 14.89 19.08
C SER A 71 -6.75 14.58 19.57
N GLU A 72 -7.67 15.55 19.58
CA GLU A 72 -9.07 15.35 19.95
C GLU A 72 -9.84 14.67 18.81
N GLN A 73 -9.60 15.12 17.59
CA GLN A 73 -10.22 14.55 16.39
C GLN A 73 -9.42 13.40 15.79
N GLY A 74 -8.16 13.21 16.17
CA GLY A 74 -7.25 12.21 15.59
C GLY A 74 -6.95 12.49 14.13
N VAL A 75 -6.76 13.77 13.77
CA VAL A 75 -6.52 14.19 12.38
C VAL A 75 -5.13 14.76 12.23
N TRP A 76 -4.43 14.33 11.18
CA TRP A 76 -3.10 14.80 10.81
C TRP A 76 -3.12 15.48 9.45
N TRP A 77 -2.40 16.59 9.32
CA TRP A 77 -2.24 17.29 8.04
C TRP A 77 -0.94 18.09 7.98
N SER A 78 -0.61 18.55 6.79
CA SER A 78 0.52 19.44 6.54
C SER A 78 0.17 20.44 5.43
N PRO A 79 0.54 21.73 5.55
CA PRO A 79 0.25 22.74 4.53
C PRO A 79 1.00 22.48 3.19
N ASN A 80 2.00 21.62 3.20
CA ASN A 80 2.81 21.27 2.04
C ASN A 80 2.51 19.89 1.47
N GLY A 81 1.43 19.26 1.93
CA GLY A 81 1.10 17.86 1.69
C GLY A 81 1.67 16.97 2.79
N LEU A 82 0.88 16.02 3.27
CA LEU A 82 1.27 15.17 4.40
C LEU A 82 2.18 14.01 3.94
N GLY A 83 1.85 13.38 2.82
CA GLY A 83 2.49 12.15 2.35
C GLY A 83 2.08 10.96 3.20
N ALA A 84 0.81 10.91 3.62
CA ALA A 84 0.22 9.75 4.28
C ALA A 84 0.05 8.59 3.29
N ASP A 85 -0.06 8.90 2.05
CA ASP A 85 0.13 8.05 0.89
C ASP A 85 1.66 7.85 0.65
N ASP A 86 2.31 6.67 0.88
CA ASP A 86 1.72 5.53 1.64
C ASP A 86 2.44 5.32 3.00
N ARG A 87 2.81 6.42 3.65
CA ARG A 87 3.40 6.36 5.00
C ARG A 87 2.42 5.80 6.03
N ALA A 88 1.10 5.80 5.73
CA ALA A 88 0.06 5.24 6.58
C ALA A 88 0.08 3.71 6.57
N GLY A 89 0.33 3.09 5.41
CA GLY A 89 0.52 1.64 5.29
C GLY A 89 1.82 1.19 5.94
N VAL A 90 2.92 1.89 5.70
CA VAL A 90 4.18 1.65 6.42
C VAL A 90 3.98 1.70 7.93
N TYR A 91 3.28 2.72 8.43
CA TYR A 91 2.95 2.85 9.85
C TYR A 91 2.11 1.69 10.36
N MET A 92 1.13 1.22 9.57
CA MET A 92 0.29 0.08 9.94
C MET A 92 1.10 -1.20 10.08
N ILE A 93 1.98 -1.49 9.13
CA ILE A 93 2.87 -2.66 9.19
C ILE A 93 3.72 -2.60 10.46
N LEU A 94 4.38 -1.49 10.73
CA LEU A 94 5.21 -1.35 11.94
C LEU A 94 4.39 -1.49 13.23
N GLN A 95 3.16 -0.96 13.27
CA GLN A 95 2.29 -1.11 14.46
C GLN A 95 1.83 -2.56 14.66
N ILE A 96 1.56 -3.30 13.60
CA ILE A 96 1.27 -4.75 13.69
C ILE A 96 2.46 -5.48 14.33
N LEU A 97 3.67 -5.21 13.84
CA LEU A 97 4.89 -5.85 14.36
C LEU A 97 5.22 -5.42 15.79
N GLU A 98 4.84 -4.19 16.18
CA GLU A 98 5.09 -3.65 17.53
C GLU A 98 4.11 -4.18 18.57
N GLN A 99 2.82 -4.20 18.23
CA GLN A 99 1.75 -4.46 19.19
C GLN A 99 1.29 -5.91 19.22
N THR A 100 1.78 -6.75 18.31
CA THR A 100 1.40 -8.16 18.21
C THR A 100 2.61 -9.07 18.05
N ASN A 101 2.38 -10.37 18.22
CA ASN A 101 3.36 -11.42 17.90
C ASN A 101 3.19 -11.96 16.46
N LEU A 102 2.34 -11.31 15.65
CA LEU A 102 2.11 -11.72 14.26
C LEU A 102 3.35 -11.38 13.41
N ARG A 103 3.75 -12.30 12.58
CA ARG A 103 4.91 -12.15 11.69
C ARG A 103 4.52 -12.51 10.26
N PRO A 104 3.75 -11.65 9.57
CA PRO A 104 3.46 -11.83 8.14
C PRO A 104 4.73 -11.66 7.31
N HIS A 105 4.69 -12.04 6.04
CA HIS A 105 5.71 -11.62 5.09
C HIS A 105 5.58 -10.12 4.85
N ILE A 106 6.70 -9.42 4.71
CA ILE A 106 6.76 -7.97 4.51
C ILE A 106 7.41 -7.65 3.18
N LEU A 107 6.79 -6.76 2.43
CA LEU A 107 7.35 -6.17 1.23
C LEU A 107 7.14 -4.65 1.28
N PHE A 108 8.24 -3.91 1.32
CA PHE A 108 8.22 -2.47 1.08
C PHE A 108 8.80 -2.20 -0.30
N THR A 109 8.13 -1.38 -1.08
CA THR A 109 8.47 -1.01 -2.45
C THR A 109 8.88 0.46 -2.54
N THR A 110 9.49 0.85 -3.64
CA THR A 110 9.90 2.23 -3.89
C THR A 110 9.44 2.71 -5.26
N ASP A 111 9.33 4.02 -5.41
CA ASP A 111 8.99 4.70 -6.66
C ASP A 111 7.64 4.25 -7.26
N GLU A 112 6.65 3.91 -6.41
CA GLU A 112 5.29 3.60 -6.84
C GLU A 112 4.68 4.76 -7.61
N GLU A 113 4.81 5.97 -7.05
CA GLU A 113 4.27 7.24 -7.54
C GLU A 113 4.85 7.71 -8.89
N SER A 114 5.88 7.06 -9.37
CA SER A 114 6.57 7.48 -10.58
C SER A 114 6.72 6.36 -11.61
N LYS A 115 7.29 5.23 -11.25
CA LYS A 115 7.71 4.16 -12.17
C LYS A 115 7.41 2.75 -11.66
N ALA A 116 6.88 2.61 -10.45
CA ALA A 116 6.70 1.33 -9.76
C ALA A 116 7.97 0.45 -9.82
N THR A 117 9.13 1.09 -9.54
CA THR A 117 10.43 0.43 -9.65
C THR A 117 10.52 -0.77 -8.71
N GLY A 118 10.03 -0.60 -7.48
CA GLY A 118 10.04 -1.64 -6.47
C GLY A 118 9.18 -2.84 -6.86
N ALA A 119 7.94 -2.61 -7.30
CA ALA A 119 7.05 -3.67 -7.78
C ALA A 119 7.64 -4.41 -8.97
N SER A 120 8.21 -3.69 -9.94
CA SER A 120 8.87 -4.30 -11.10
C SER A 120 10.10 -5.13 -10.71
N ALA A 121 10.84 -4.69 -9.69
CA ALA A 121 12.06 -5.36 -9.25
C ALA A 121 11.81 -6.70 -8.54
N VAL A 122 10.61 -6.96 -8.03
CA VAL A 122 10.24 -8.24 -7.38
C VAL A 122 9.58 -9.24 -8.34
N CYS A 123 9.28 -8.85 -9.58
CA CYS A 123 8.76 -9.77 -10.59
C CYS A 123 9.69 -10.97 -10.79
N GLY A 124 9.11 -12.16 -10.93
CA GLY A 124 9.82 -13.43 -11.04
C GLY A 124 10.50 -13.93 -9.75
N LYS A 125 10.39 -13.20 -8.62
CA LYS A 125 11.14 -13.52 -7.39
C LYS A 125 10.29 -14.08 -6.24
N LYS A 126 8.99 -14.34 -6.44
CA LYS A 126 8.11 -14.85 -5.38
C LYS A 126 8.72 -16.01 -4.60
N GLN A 127 9.21 -17.01 -5.31
CA GLN A 127 9.76 -18.23 -4.69
C GLN A 127 11.03 -17.95 -3.89
N GLU A 128 11.89 -17.08 -4.39
CA GLU A 128 13.12 -16.64 -3.70
C GLU A 128 12.80 -15.85 -2.43
N LEU A 129 11.85 -14.91 -2.53
CA LEU A 129 11.53 -13.99 -1.44
C LEU A 129 10.70 -14.66 -0.34
N PHE A 130 9.66 -15.39 -0.71
CA PHE A 130 8.65 -15.84 0.25
C PHE A 130 8.29 -17.32 0.13
N GLY A 131 8.48 -17.96 -1.02
CA GLY A 131 7.99 -19.31 -1.29
C GLY A 131 6.47 -19.30 -1.51
N ASP A 132 5.76 -20.20 -0.84
CA ASP A 132 4.30 -20.27 -0.93
C ASP A 132 3.65 -19.19 -0.09
N ILE A 133 2.75 -18.43 -0.69
CA ILE A 133 1.96 -17.38 -0.03
C ILE A 133 0.48 -17.60 -0.28
N SER A 134 -0.36 -17.25 0.69
CA SER A 134 -1.81 -17.42 0.59
C SER A 134 -2.47 -16.31 -0.22
N TYR A 135 -2.13 -15.05 0.07
CA TYR A 135 -2.59 -13.85 -0.63
C TYR A 135 -1.75 -12.63 -0.24
N ILE A 136 -1.99 -11.52 -0.91
CA ILE A 136 -1.28 -10.26 -0.72
C ILE A 136 -2.27 -9.21 -0.20
N ILE A 137 -1.86 -8.42 0.79
CA ILE A 137 -2.57 -7.23 1.29
C ILE A 137 -1.66 -6.03 1.06
N GLU A 138 -2.06 -5.14 0.21
CA GLU A 138 -1.47 -3.82 0.08
C GLU A 138 -2.25 -2.82 0.94
N LEU A 139 -1.55 -1.92 1.58
CA LEU A 139 -2.09 -0.97 2.55
C LEU A 139 -1.96 0.46 2.04
N ASP A 140 -2.40 0.69 0.82
CA ASP A 140 -2.14 1.89 0.02
C ASP A 140 -3.40 2.37 -0.71
N ARG A 141 -4.50 2.55 0.03
CA ARG A 141 -5.68 3.17 -0.56
C ARG A 141 -6.22 4.26 0.33
N GLN A 142 -6.60 5.38 -0.29
CA GLN A 142 -7.35 6.41 0.41
C GLN A 142 -8.71 5.90 0.89
N GLY A 143 -9.30 6.59 1.86
CA GLY A 143 -10.68 6.36 2.27
C GLY A 143 -10.83 5.52 3.51
N TYR A 144 -12.01 4.92 3.63
CA TYR A 144 -12.44 4.21 4.83
C TYR A 144 -13.27 2.97 4.44
N ARG A 145 -12.74 1.78 4.65
CA ARG A 145 -13.38 0.49 4.34
C ARG A 145 -13.45 0.11 2.87
N GLU A 146 -12.90 0.87 1.96
CA GLU A 146 -12.81 0.46 0.57
C GLU A 146 -11.70 -0.57 0.39
N CYS A 147 -11.93 -1.50 -0.55
CA CYS A 147 -10.92 -2.42 -1.04
C CYS A 147 -10.95 -2.52 -2.56
N VAL A 148 -9.80 -2.79 -3.17
CA VAL A 148 -9.66 -2.91 -4.62
C VAL A 148 -8.86 -4.15 -4.98
N PHE A 149 -9.35 -4.91 -5.96
CA PHE A 149 -8.72 -6.13 -6.46
C PHE A 149 -8.05 -5.94 -7.82
N TYR A 150 -8.17 -4.75 -8.39
CA TYR A 150 -7.70 -4.38 -9.73
C TYR A 150 -8.24 -5.34 -10.81
N GLU A 151 -7.37 -5.97 -11.58
CA GLU A 151 -7.76 -6.87 -12.67
C GLU A 151 -7.89 -8.34 -12.23
N CYS A 152 -8.00 -8.59 -10.93
CA CYS A 152 -8.24 -9.93 -10.39
C CYS A 152 -9.74 -10.20 -10.31
N ASP A 153 -10.24 -11.15 -11.09
CA ASP A 153 -11.62 -11.61 -11.12
C ASP A 153 -11.76 -12.93 -10.34
N ASN A 154 -11.62 -12.86 -9.02
CA ASN A 154 -11.77 -13.99 -8.11
C ASN A 154 -12.89 -13.72 -7.09
N PRO A 155 -14.16 -14.04 -7.43
CA PRO A 155 -15.33 -13.72 -6.59
C PRO A 155 -15.28 -14.35 -5.19
N GLU A 156 -14.65 -15.51 -5.06
CA GLU A 156 -14.50 -16.15 -3.75
C GLU A 156 -13.53 -15.37 -2.86
N PHE A 157 -12.44 -14.85 -3.45
CA PHE A 157 -11.48 -14.02 -2.73
C PHE A 157 -12.09 -12.66 -2.36
N GLU A 158 -12.83 -12.03 -3.28
CA GLU A 158 -13.56 -10.80 -3.00
C GLU A 158 -14.49 -10.98 -1.80
N LYS A 159 -15.35 -12.02 -1.84
CA LYS A 159 -16.26 -12.35 -0.75
C LYS A 159 -15.53 -12.65 0.57
N PHE A 160 -14.38 -13.29 0.52
CA PHE A 160 -13.55 -13.54 1.69
C PHE A 160 -13.09 -12.23 2.34
N ILE A 161 -12.60 -11.29 1.56
CA ILE A 161 -12.15 -9.96 2.03
C ILE A 161 -13.33 -9.12 2.54
N GLU A 162 -14.45 -9.10 1.82
CA GLU A 162 -15.67 -8.40 2.25
C GLU A 162 -16.20 -8.92 3.59
N GLY A 163 -15.97 -10.20 3.89
CA GLY A 163 -16.29 -10.81 5.18
C GLY A 163 -15.59 -10.15 6.38
N PHE A 164 -14.52 -9.38 6.16
CA PHE A 164 -13.88 -8.55 7.18
C PHE A 164 -14.45 -7.13 7.26
N GLY A 165 -15.49 -6.82 6.49
CA GLY A 165 -16.21 -5.54 6.52
C GLY A 165 -15.58 -4.47 5.64
N PHE A 166 -14.96 -4.87 4.53
CA PHE A 166 -14.58 -4.01 3.43
C PHE A 166 -15.66 -3.97 2.35
N THR A 167 -15.62 -2.95 1.50
CA THR A 167 -16.52 -2.77 0.36
C THR A 167 -15.71 -2.62 -0.91
N THR A 168 -15.97 -3.47 -1.89
CA THR A 168 -15.27 -3.46 -3.18
C THR A 168 -15.51 -2.16 -3.95
N GLN A 169 -14.44 -1.58 -4.44
CA GLN A 169 -14.42 -0.41 -5.31
C GLN A 169 -13.51 -0.65 -6.52
N SER A 170 -13.55 0.26 -7.48
CA SER A 170 -12.62 0.25 -8.60
C SER A 170 -11.36 1.08 -8.30
N GLY A 171 -10.23 0.64 -8.84
CA GLY A 171 -8.95 1.37 -8.84
C GLY A 171 -8.32 1.36 -10.22
N THR A 172 -7.28 2.15 -10.41
CA THR A 172 -6.60 2.26 -11.71
C THR A 172 -5.28 1.50 -11.72
N PHE A 173 -4.44 1.73 -10.74
CA PHE A 173 -3.10 1.19 -10.67
C PHE A 173 -2.58 1.23 -9.22
N THR A 174 -1.66 0.33 -8.88
CA THR A 174 -0.84 0.28 -7.68
C THR A 174 0.19 -0.85 -7.83
N ASP A 175 1.08 -1.07 -6.88
CA ASP A 175 2.12 -2.09 -6.93
C ASP A 175 1.56 -3.51 -7.14
N ILE A 176 0.47 -3.89 -6.47
CA ILE A 176 -0.13 -5.22 -6.67
C ILE A 176 -0.79 -5.41 -8.04
N SER A 177 -1.01 -4.34 -8.81
CA SER A 177 -1.40 -4.46 -10.22
C SER A 177 -0.29 -5.10 -11.08
N ILE A 178 0.96 -5.00 -10.63
CA ILE A 178 2.14 -5.63 -11.26
C ILE A 178 2.44 -6.99 -10.58
N ILE A 179 2.47 -7.00 -9.25
CA ILE A 179 2.94 -8.15 -8.45
C ILE A 179 1.98 -9.34 -8.54
N CYS A 180 0.68 -9.11 -8.41
CA CYS A 180 -0.31 -10.19 -8.36
C CYS A 180 -0.37 -11.04 -9.64
N PRO A 181 -0.42 -10.47 -10.85
CA PRO A 181 -0.39 -11.25 -12.07
C PRO A 181 0.94 -11.99 -12.28
N ASP A 182 2.08 -11.39 -11.94
CA ASP A 182 3.39 -12.03 -12.08
C ASP A 182 3.56 -13.20 -11.09
N TRP A 183 3.07 -13.05 -9.87
CA TRP A 183 3.16 -14.10 -8.85
C TRP A 183 2.02 -15.12 -8.91
N GLU A 184 1.02 -14.89 -9.74
CA GLU A 184 -0.20 -15.72 -9.87
C GLU A 184 -0.96 -15.87 -8.54
N VAL A 185 -0.90 -14.85 -7.69
CA VAL A 185 -1.54 -14.82 -6.36
C VAL A 185 -2.46 -13.61 -6.25
N ALA A 186 -3.68 -13.84 -5.77
CA ALA A 186 -4.64 -12.76 -5.56
C ALA A 186 -4.15 -11.79 -4.48
N GLY A 187 -4.41 -10.52 -4.70
CA GLY A 187 -4.12 -9.45 -3.75
C GLY A 187 -5.28 -8.47 -3.65
N VAL A 188 -5.25 -7.71 -2.57
CA VAL A 188 -6.22 -6.65 -2.30
C VAL A 188 -5.49 -5.42 -1.76
N ASN A 189 -5.86 -4.23 -2.24
CA ASN A 189 -5.43 -2.96 -1.67
C ASN A 189 -6.53 -2.41 -0.77
N LEU A 190 -6.19 -2.07 0.47
CA LEU A 190 -7.11 -1.67 1.53
C LEU A 190 -6.96 -0.20 1.88
N SER A 191 -8.08 0.50 2.10
CA SER A 191 -8.07 1.88 2.60
C SER A 191 -7.43 1.98 3.97
N VAL A 192 -6.48 2.90 4.13
CA VAL A 192 -5.70 3.08 5.36
C VAL A 192 -5.91 4.44 6.05
N GLY A 193 -6.98 5.16 5.70
CA GLY A 193 -7.47 6.30 6.48
C GLY A 193 -6.90 7.65 6.07
N TYR A 194 -6.14 7.78 5.00
CA TYR A 194 -5.88 9.08 4.39
C TYR A 194 -6.94 9.40 3.34
N ILE A 195 -7.13 10.68 3.05
CA ILE A 195 -8.04 11.19 2.02
C ILE A 195 -7.39 12.36 1.28
N TYR A 196 -7.81 12.61 0.05
CA TYR A 196 -7.27 13.64 -0.83
C TYR A 196 -5.78 13.45 -1.13
N GLU A 197 -5.39 12.19 -1.41
CA GLU A 197 -4.05 11.82 -1.84
C GLU A 197 -3.55 12.74 -2.96
N HIS A 198 -2.24 12.85 -3.11
CA HIS A 198 -1.56 13.66 -4.13
C HIS A 198 -1.90 15.17 -4.08
N SER A 199 -2.48 15.64 -2.98
CA SER A 199 -2.86 17.05 -2.82
C SER A 199 -2.34 17.67 -1.53
N ARG A 200 -2.21 19.01 -1.51
CA ARG A 200 -1.79 19.73 -0.30
C ARG A 200 -2.83 19.70 0.81
N ILE A 201 -4.04 19.28 0.53
CA ILE A 201 -5.11 19.11 1.51
C ILE A 201 -5.26 17.65 1.94
N GLU A 202 -4.25 16.84 1.73
CA GLU A 202 -4.22 15.48 2.23
C GLU A 202 -4.30 15.47 3.76
N HIS A 203 -5.20 14.64 4.28
CA HIS A 203 -5.42 14.42 5.70
C HIS A 203 -5.36 12.94 6.02
N PHE A 204 -4.88 12.61 7.20
CA PHE A 204 -4.91 11.27 7.74
C PHE A 204 -5.80 11.23 8.99
N TYR A 205 -6.69 10.23 9.06
CA TYR A 205 -7.67 10.04 10.11
C TYR A 205 -7.37 8.78 10.92
N GLU A 206 -6.94 8.95 12.16
CA GLU A 206 -6.59 7.84 13.04
C GLU A 206 -7.75 6.86 13.27
N ALA A 207 -8.99 7.34 13.32
CA ALA A 207 -10.16 6.49 13.54
C ALA A 207 -10.37 5.51 12.38
N MET A 208 -10.22 5.98 11.13
CA MET A 208 -10.33 5.16 9.93
C MET A 208 -9.19 4.14 9.87
N TRP A 209 -7.96 4.60 10.11
CA TRP A 209 -6.77 3.76 10.15
C TRP A 209 -6.88 2.68 11.23
N LYS A 210 -7.34 3.02 12.44
CA LYS A 210 -7.53 2.07 13.56
C LYS A 210 -8.57 0.98 13.24
N ASP A 211 -9.60 1.30 12.47
CA ASP A 211 -10.59 0.31 12.01
C ASP A 211 -9.94 -0.69 11.03
N THR A 212 -9.21 -0.20 10.03
CA THR A 212 -8.47 -1.07 9.11
C THR A 212 -7.41 -1.89 9.82
N TYR A 213 -6.64 -1.29 10.74
CA TYR A 213 -5.65 -2.01 11.56
C TYR A 213 -6.27 -3.23 12.26
N LYS A 214 -7.42 -3.06 12.92
CA LYS A 214 -8.11 -4.17 13.61
C LYS A 214 -8.55 -5.27 12.65
N LYS A 215 -9.01 -4.90 11.46
CA LYS A 215 -9.41 -5.85 10.42
C LYS A 215 -8.21 -6.61 9.87
N VAL A 216 -7.10 -5.92 9.57
CA VAL A 216 -5.87 -6.56 9.09
C VAL A 216 -5.29 -7.51 10.14
N VAL A 217 -5.26 -7.12 11.42
CA VAL A 217 -4.87 -8.02 12.51
C VAL A 217 -5.75 -9.28 12.50
N LYS A 218 -7.07 -9.13 12.42
CA LYS A 218 -8.00 -10.26 12.33
C LYS A 218 -7.78 -11.13 11.09
N MET A 219 -7.44 -10.52 9.94
CA MET A 219 -7.09 -11.26 8.72
C MET A 219 -5.83 -12.11 8.94
N LEU A 220 -4.80 -11.55 9.57
CA LEU A 220 -3.56 -12.25 9.88
C LEU A 220 -3.71 -13.36 10.94
N GLU A 221 -4.67 -13.23 11.86
CA GLU A 221 -5.02 -14.26 12.85
C GLU A 221 -5.91 -15.37 12.25
N THR A 222 -6.56 -15.08 11.12
CA THR A 222 -7.44 -16.03 10.46
C THR A 222 -6.60 -17.05 9.69
N LYS A 223 -6.69 -18.33 10.09
CA LYS A 223 -5.97 -19.40 9.40
C LYS A 223 -6.43 -19.47 7.94
N CYS A 224 -5.48 -19.39 7.03
CA CYS A 224 -5.70 -19.54 5.60
C CYS A 224 -4.80 -20.66 5.08
N ASP A 225 -5.39 -21.84 4.84
CA ASP A 225 -4.67 -23.04 4.37
C ASP A 225 -4.70 -23.19 2.84
N ARG A 226 -5.08 -22.13 2.12
CA ARG A 226 -5.16 -22.14 0.64
C ARG A 226 -4.41 -20.96 0.03
N VAL A 227 -3.95 -21.15 -1.18
CA VAL A 227 -3.48 -20.07 -2.04
C VAL A 227 -4.67 -19.52 -2.83
N TRP A 228 -4.90 -18.22 -2.69
CA TRP A 228 -5.88 -17.52 -3.51
C TRP A 228 -5.21 -17.14 -4.84
N LYS A 229 -5.70 -17.71 -5.93
CA LYS A 229 -5.12 -17.48 -7.25
C LYS A 229 -5.52 -16.12 -7.81
N TYR A 230 -4.58 -15.45 -8.45
CA TYR A 230 -4.90 -14.37 -9.36
C TYR A 230 -5.62 -14.96 -10.57
N ILE A 231 -6.82 -14.49 -10.84
CA ILE A 231 -7.61 -14.85 -12.03
C ILE A 231 -7.74 -13.56 -12.83
N PRO A 232 -7.11 -13.46 -14.02
CA PRO A 232 -7.20 -12.25 -14.80
C PRO A 232 -8.64 -12.01 -15.26
N LYS A 233 -9.08 -10.76 -15.21
CA LYS A 233 -10.39 -10.39 -15.74
C LYS A 233 -10.42 -10.60 -17.24
N GLU A 234 -11.37 -11.40 -17.70
CA GLU A 234 -11.63 -11.58 -19.12
C GLU A 234 -12.47 -10.41 -19.65
N TYR A 235 -12.06 -9.86 -20.76
CA TYR A 235 -12.80 -8.84 -21.48
C TYR A 235 -13.41 -9.43 -22.75
N ASP A 236 -14.71 -9.69 -22.73
CA ASP A 236 -15.43 -10.41 -23.78
C ASP A 236 -15.52 -9.63 -25.10
N THR A 237 -15.27 -8.31 -25.09
CA THR A 237 -15.44 -7.50 -26.30
C THR A 237 -14.43 -6.33 -26.39
N GLN A 238 -14.21 -5.88 -27.64
CA GLN A 238 -13.44 -4.66 -27.91
C GLN A 238 -14.05 -3.42 -27.23
N SER A 239 -15.34 -3.48 -26.88
CA SER A 239 -16.08 -2.47 -26.13
C SER A 239 -15.59 -2.34 -24.68
N ASP A 240 -15.33 -3.48 -24.01
CA ASP A 240 -14.90 -3.48 -22.59
C ASP A 240 -13.47 -2.94 -22.45
N ILE A 241 -12.60 -3.27 -23.41
CA ILE A 241 -11.25 -2.70 -23.50
C ILE A 241 -11.32 -1.19 -23.71
N TYR A 242 -12.21 -0.73 -24.59
CA TYR A 242 -12.42 0.68 -24.85
C TYR A 242 -12.95 1.41 -23.61
N GLU A 243 -13.92 0.84 -22.90
CA GLU A 243 -14.44 1.42 -21.65
C GLU A 243 -13.36 1.54 -20.57
N LYS A 244 -12.51 0.52 -20.43
CA LYS A 244 -11.38 0.57 -19.53
C LYS A 244 -10.39 1.68 -19.88
N LEU A 245 -10.00 1.77 -21.14
CA LEU A 245 -9.11 2.84 -21.62
C LEU A 245 -9.72 4.22 -21.40
N MET A 246 -11.03 4.36 -21.61
CA MET A 246 -11.75 5.61 -21.38
C MET A 246 -11.85 5.98 -19.90
N LYS A 247 -11.99 4.99 -18.99
CA LYS A 247 -11.94 5.24 -17.53
C LYS A 247 -10.57 5.74 -17.10
N ILE A 248 -9.50 5.10 -17.56
CA ILE A 248 -8.10 5.50 -17.27
C ILE A 248 -7.86 6.92 -17.82
N TYR A 249 -8.24 7.18 -19.08
CA TYR A 249 -8.09 8.50 -19.70
C TYR A 249 -8.86 9.59 -18.92
N ASN A 250 -10.11 9.33 -18.55
CA ASN A 250 -10.94 10.31 -17.85
C ASN A 250 -10.43 10.59 -16.43
N ASN A 251 -9.88 9.61 -15.73
CA ASN A 251 -9.26 9.79 -14.42
C ASN A 251 -8.00 10.64 -14.52
N SER A 252 -7.12 10.35 -15.48
CA SER A 252 -5.91 11.14 -15.72
C SER A 252 -6.23 12.61 -16.10
N GLN A 253 -7.38 12.87 -16.74
CA GLN A 253 -7.83 14.23 -17.07
C GLN A 253 -8.41 14.97 -15.84
N LYS A 254 -9.03 14.23 -14.89
CA LYS A 254 -9.51 14.81 -13.63
C LYS A 254 -8.35 15.24 -12.76
N GLU A 255 -7.31 14.40 -12.64
CA GLU A 255 -6.09 14.70 -11.90
C GLU A 255 -5.35 15.92 -12.46
N LYS A 256 -5.21 16.02 -13.80
CA LYS A 256 -4.65 17.21 -14.46
C LYS A 256 -5.45 18.49 -14.21
N LYS A 257 -6.78 18.39 -14.10
CA LYS A 257 -7.66 19.54 -13.83
C LYS A 257 -7.65 19.95 -12.35
N SER A 258 -7.47 19.01 -11.43
CA SER A 258 -7.31 19.30 -9.99
C SER A 258 -5.96 20.00 -9.74
N ASN A 259 -4.89 19.52 -10.37
CA ASN A 259 -3.55 20.09 -10.26
C ASN A 259 -3.38 21.43 -11.01
N GLY A 260 -4.17 21.67 -12.07
CA GLY A 260 -4.12 22.93 -12.84
C GLY A 260 -4.89 24.11 -12.24
N LYS A 261 -5.76 23.90 -11.23
CA LYS A 261 -6.49 24.98 -10.55
C LYS A 261 -5.74 25.63 -9.39
N GLY A 262 -4.59 25.10 -8.99
CA GLY A 262 -3.76 25.63 -7.89
C GLY A 262 -2.74 26.71 -8.28
N SER A 263 -2.65 27.13 -9.55
CA SER A 263 -1.61 28.08 -9.99
C SER A 263 -2.12 29.44 -10.43
N LYS A 264 -3.21 29.93 -9.82
CA LYS A 264 -3.65 31.33 -9.98
C LYS A 264 -4.10 31.84 -8.63
N CYS A 265 -3.15 32.29 -7.84
CA CYS A 265 -3.19 33.44 -6.92
C CYS A 265 -1.78 33.71 -6.44
#